data_aa572aa12a84b165f3a41dfe9c216fbb
#
_entry.id   aa572aa12a84b165f3a41dfe9c216fbb
#
_cell.length_a   1.000
_cell.length_b   1.000
_cell.length_c   1.000
_cell.angle_alpha   90.00
_cell.angle_beta   90.00
_cell.angle_gamma   90.00
#
_symmetry.space_group_name_H-M   'P 1'
#
loop_
_entity.id
_entity.type
_entity.pdbx_description
1 polymer ?
#
loop_
_entity_poly.entity_id
_entity_poly.type
_entity_poly.pdbx_seq_one_letter_code
_entity_poly.pdbx_strand_id
1 'polypeptide(L)'
;MTDKIVKNLNFGESAKTKIFNGITKLTQAVSSTLGASGKCVILEDNTGKPVITKDGVTVANSITLLDPVENIGATLIKEAARKTVSEAGDGTTTATVLAHALLDKAYAALKTESPRELKNGIDLAVEKTIKYLEKIAIPVEGEMLKQ
;
A
#
# COMPACT_ATOMS: atom_id res chain seq x y z
N MET A 1 1.85 38.27 -8.35
CA MET A 1 1.25 37.44 -9.40
C MET A 1 0.95 36.09 -8.75
N THR A 2 -0.33 35.74 -8.58
CA THR A 2 -0.70 34.41 -8.08
C THR A 2 -0.51 33.43 -9.23
N ASP A 3 0.51 32.58 -9.15
CA ASP A 3 0.70 31.50 -10.11
C ASP A 3 -0.56 30.61 -10.12
N LYS A 4 -1.32 30.69 -11.21
CA LYS A 4 -2.47 29.81 -11.43
C LYS A 4 -1.91 28.39 -11.64
N ILE A 5 -2.09 27.53 -10.64
CA ILE A 5 -1.77 26.11 -10.78
C ILE A 5 -2.71 25.52 -11.81
N VAL A 6 -2.18 25.17 -12.98
CA VAL A 6 -2.93 24.45 -14.01
C VAL A 6 -3.14 23.01 -13.53
N LYS A 7 -4.39 22.60 -13.37
CA LYS A 7 -4.74 21.23 -12.97
C LYS A 7 -5.12 20.41 -14.19
N ASN A 8 -4.53 19.24 -14.34
CA ASN A 8 -4.92 18.25 -15.33
C ASN A 8 -6.04 17.39 -14.73
N LEU A 9 -7.24 17.49 -15.33
CA LEU A 9 -8.41 16.77 -14.87
C LEU A 9 -8.58 15.48 -15.69
N ASN A 10 -8.63 14.35 -14.98
CA ASN A 10 -8.82 13.02 -15.57
C ASN A 10 -10.09 12.39 -14.97
N PHE A 11 -10.92 11.79 -15.80
CA PHE A 11 -12.22 11.25 -15.43
C PHE A 11 -12.46 9.84 -15.98
N GLY A 12 -13.46 9.17 -15.43
CA GLY A 12 -13.98 7.90 -15.94
C GLY A 12 -13.05 6.71 -15.73
N GLU A 13 -13.24 5.67 -16.53
CA GLU A 13 -12.51 4.40 -16.40
C GLU A 13 -11.02 4.52 -16.70
N SER A 14 -10.64 5.42 -17.61
CA SER A 14 -9.21 5.65 -17.91
C SER A 14 -8.45 6.17 -16.68
N ALA A 15 -9.03 7.12 -15.93
CA ALA A 15 -8.42 7.64 -14.72
C ALA A 15 -8.32 6.56 -13.63
N LYS A 16 -9.39 5.79 -13.43
CA LYS A 16 -9.41 4.68 -12.47
C LYS A 16 -8.34 3.63 -12.79
N THR A 17 -8.25 3.22 -14.05
CA THR A 17 -7.25 2.24 -14.51
C THR A 17 -5.83 2.73 -14.24
N LYS A 18 -5.54 4.00 -14.54
CA LYS A 18 -4.21 4.58 -14.27
C LYS A 18 -3.89 4.62 -12.78
N ILE A 19 -4.84 5.05 -11.93
CA ILE A 19 -4.67 5.03 -10.47
C ILE A 19 -4.36 3.61 -9.99
N PHE A 20 -5.13 2.62 -10.44
CA PHE A 20 -4.94 1.24 -10.06
C PHE A 20 -3.59 0.67 -10.55
N ASN A 21 -3.17 1.02 -11.75
CA ASN A 21 -1.84 0.66 -12.27
C ASN A 21 -0.71 1.24 -11.39
N GLY A 22 -0.86 2.47 -10.94
CA GLY A 22 0.10 3.09 -10.03
C GLY A 22 0.19 2.36 -8.69
N ILE A 23 -0.94 2.00 -8.10
CA ILE A 23 -1.03 1.18 -6.89
C ILE A 23 -0.33 -0.17 -7.11
N THR A 24 -0.62 -0.84 -8.22
CA THR A 24 -0.05 -2.15 -8.56
C THR A 24 1.46 -2.09 -8.74
N LYS A 25 1.98 -1.11 -9.48
CA LYS A 25 3.43 -0.93 -9.70
C LYS A 25 4.18 -0.75 -8.39
N LEU A 26 3.68 0.11 -7.51
CA LEU A 26 4.29 0.29 -6.19
C LEU A 26 4.24 -0.98 -5.36
N THR A 27 3.08 -1.63 -5.30
CA THR A 27 2.90 -2.85 -4.51
C THR A 27 3.81 -3.98 -4.99
N GLN A 28 3.99 -4.16 -6.30
CA GLN A 28 4.90 -5.15 -6.86
C GLN A 28 6.34 -4.93 -6.40
N ALA A 29 6.81 -3.69 -6.41
CA ALA A 29 8.15 -3.37 -5.94
C ALA A 29 8.32 -3.65 -4.44
N VAL A 30 7.38 -3.18 -3.61
CA VAL A 30 7.42 -3.35 -2.16
C VAL A 30 7.25 -4.82 -1.77
N SER A 31 6.32 -5.55 -2.40
CA SER A 31 6.06 -6.96 -2.10
C SER A 31 7.24 -7.89 -2.41
N SER A 32 8.14 -7.48 -3.31
CA SER A 32 9.35 -8.24 -3.60
C SER A 32 10.28 -8.40 -2.39
N THR A 33 10.15 -7.55 -1.39
CA THR A 33 10.94 -7.58 -0.15
C THR A 33 10.29 -8.42 0.96
N LEU A 34 9.06 -8.95 0.74
CA LEU A 34 8.26 -9.60 1.77
C LEU A 34 8.77 -11.00 2.12
N GLY A 35 8.82 -11.27 3.43
CA GLY A 35 9.02 -12.60 3.99
C GLY A 35 10.44 -13.13 3.92
N ALA A 36 10.62 -14.42 4.30
CA ALA A 36 11.92 -15.08 4.38
C ALA A 36 12.65 -15.17 3.03
N SER A 37 11.89 -15.23 1.92
CA SER A 37 12.43 -15.23 0.56
C SER A 37 12.46 -13.83 -0.08
N GLY A 38 12.27 -12.78 0.73
CA GLY A 38 12.29 -11.40 0.27
C GLY A 38 13.61 -11.04 -0.39
N LYS A 39 13.53 -10.40 -1.56
CA LYS A 39 14.68 -10.00 -2.37
C LYS A 39 15.17 -8.61 -1.97
N CYS A 40 16.45 -8.35 -2.22
CA CYS A 40 16.95 -6.98 -2.21
C CYS A 40 16.44 -6.23 -3.44
N VAL A 41 16.13 -4.97 -3.27
CA VAL A 41 15.83 -4.03 -4.35
C VAL A 41 17.01 -3.10 -4.50
N ILE A 42 17.42 -2.85 -5.73
CA ILE A 42 18.44 -1.86 -6.07
C ILE A 42 17.70 -0.59 -6.49
N LEU A 43 17.98 0.48 -5.79
CA LEU A 43 17.39 1.81 -6.00
C LEU A 43 18.51 2.79 -6.36
N GLU A 44 18.14 3.88 -6.99
CA GLU A 44 19.01 5.04 -7.19
C GLU A 44 18.65 6.11 -6.16
N ASP A 45 19.65 6.61 -5.44
CA ASP A 45 19.46 7.73 -4.51
C ASP A 45 19.38 9.08 -5.26
N ASN A 46 19.12 10.16 -4.51
CA ASN A 46 19.02 11.50 -5.08
C ASN A 46 20.33 12.02 -5.73
N THR A 47 21.44 11.31 -5.54
CA THR A 47 22.76 11.63 -6.12
C THR A 47 23.12 10.73 -7.30
N GLY A 48 22.25 9.81 -7.70
CA GLY A 48 22.48 8.84 -8.76
C GLY A 48 23.28 7.61 -8.34
N LYS A 49 23.47 7.39 -7.01
CA LYS A 49 24.21 6.21 -6.53
C LYS A 49 23.27 5.03 -6.26
N PRO A 50 23.71 3.79 -6.58
CA PRO A 50 22.93 2.62 -6.27
C PRO A 50 22.87 2.36 -4.76
N VAL A 51 21.66 2.14 -4.24
CA VAL A 51 21.37 1.73 -2.87
C VAL A 51 20.69 0.37 -2.91
N ILE A 52 21.20 -0.58 -2.13
CA ILE A 52 20.62 -1.91 -2.01
C ILE A 52 19.87 -1.97 -0.69
N THR A 53 18.59 -2.30 -0.73
CA THR A 53 17.74 -2.39 0.46
C THR A 53 16.77 -3.57 0.39
N LYS A 54 16.36 -4.06 1.58
CA LYS A 54 15.20 -4.95 1.77
C LYS A 54 14.05 -4.26 2.49
N ASP A 55 14.26 -3.01 2.91
CA ASP A 55 13.27 -2.27 3.65
C ASP A 55 12.15 -1.76 2.73
N GLY A 56 10.92 -2.24 2.96
CA GLY A 56 9.75 -1.87 2.18
C GLY A 56 9.40 -0.38 2.28
N VAL A 57 9.71 0.28 3.39
CA VAL A 57 9.49 1.74 3.57
C VAL A 57 10.40 2.52 2.63
N THR A 58 11.68 2.18 2.63
CA THR A 58 12.69 2.80 1.75
C THR A 58 12.32 2.59 0.29
N VAL A 59 11.94 1.35 -0.09
CA VAL A 59 11.49 1.05 -1.46
C VAL A 59 10.26 1.88 -1.82
N ALA A 60 9.23 1.91 -0.97
CA ALA A 60 8.02 2.68 -1.25
C ALA A 60 8.31 4.18 -1.43
N ASN A 61 9.15 4.75 -0.58
CA ASN A 61 9.45 6.18 -0.63
C ASN A 61 10.29 6.60 -1.86
N SER A 62 11.14 5.71 -2.36
CA SER A 62 11.99 6.00 -3.53
C SER A 62 11.23 5.99 -4.86
N ILE A 63 10.07 5.32 -4.92
CA ILE A 63 9.33 5.17 -6.17
C ILE A 63 8.56 6.47 -6.48
N THR A 64 8.81 7.04 -7.65
CA THR A 64 8.02 8.10 -8.26
C THR A 64 7.71 7.69 -9.69
N LEU A 65 6.44 7.71 -10.09
CA LEU A 65 6.02 7.27 -11.43
C LEU A 65 5.95 8.46 -12.38
N LEU A 66 6.30 8.24 -13.64
CA LEU A 66 6.32 9.27 -14.68
C LEU A 66 4.92 9.79 -15.01
N ASP A 67 3.92 8.91 -15.10
CA ASP A 67 2.53 9.34 -15.31
C ASP A 67 1.98 9.95 -14.02
N PRO A 68 1.56 11.23 -14.03
CA PRO A 68 1.08 11.90 -12.82
C PRO A 68 -0.15 11.22 -12.18
N VAL A 69 -1.02 10.62 -13.00
CA VAL A 69 -2.23 9.93 -12.51
C VAL A 69 -1.88 8.60 -11.86
N GLU A 70 -0.96 7.84 -12.46
CA GLU A 70 -0.41 6.63 -11.83
C GLU A 70 0.32 6.98 -10.52
N ASN A 71 1.07 8.09 -10.50
CA ASN A 71 1.78 8.53 -9.32
C ASN A 71 0.83 8.91 -8.16
N ILE A 72 -0.37 9.41 -8.45
CA ILE A 72 -1.42 9.60 -7.44
C ILE A 72 -1.78 8.24 -6.81
N GLY A 73 -1.99 7.21 -7.62
CA GLY A 73 -2.28 5.86 -7.13
C GLY A 73 -1.17 5.32 -6.22
N ALA A 74 0.08 5.45 -6.65
CA ALA A 74 1.24 5.08 -5.84
C ALA A 74 1.28 5.86 -4.50
N THR A 75 0.97 7.16 -4.52
CA THR A 75 0.95 8.00 -3.32
C THR A 75 -0.13 7.56 -2.33
N LEU A 76 -1.33 7.22 -2.81
CA LEU A 76 -2.42 6.76 -1.95
C LEU A 76 -2.04 5.49 -1.17
N ILE A 77 -1.40 4.52 -1.83
CA ILE A 77 -0.98 3.30 -1.14
C ILE A 77 0.21 3.54 -0.19
N LYS A 78 1.11 4.48 -0.51
CA LYS A 78 2.16 4.93 0.40
C LYS A 78 1.59 5.53 1.69
N GLU A 79 0.57 6.36 1.59
CA GLU A 79 -0.08 6.97 2.76
C GLU A 79 -0.73 5.91 3.66
N ALA A 80 -1.39 4.89 3.08
CA ALA A 80 -1.93 3.77 3.86
C ALA A 80 -0.82 3.02 4.61
N ALA A 81 0.31 2.74 3.96
CA ALA A 81 1.46 2.10 4.57
C ALA A 81 2.11 2.95 5.68
N ARG A 82 2.28 4.25 5.45
CA ARG A 82 2.82 5.20 6.44
C ARG A 82 1.95 5.28 7.69
N LYS A 83 0.63 5.29 7.52
CA LYS A 83 -0.29 5.29 8.66
C LYS A 83 -0.10 4.07 9.54
N THR A 84 0.08 2.89 8.94
CA THR A 84 0.37 1.66 9.70
C THR A 84 1.65 1.78 10.51
N VAL A 85 2.73 2.30 9.91
CA VAL A 85 4.00 2.49 10.64
C VAL A 85 3.87 3.50 11.76
N SER A 86 3.14 4.59 11.55
CA SER A 86 2.95 5.62 12.59
C SER A 86 2.17 5.10 13.80
N GLU A 87 1.28 4.12 13.61
CA GLU A 87 0.45 3.55 14.66
C GLU A 87 1.06 2.30 15.30
N ALA A 88 1.69 1.43 14.50
CA ALA A 88 2.20 0.12 14.95
C ALA A 88 3.75 0.03 14.95
N GLY A 89 4.45 0.98 14.38
CA GLY A 89 5.92 0.99 14.30
C GLY A 89 6.51 0.06 13.23
N ASP A 90 5.72 -0.83 12.64
CA ASP A 90 6.13 -1.82 11.64
C ASP A 90 4.95 -2.22 10.75
N GLY A 91 5.19 -3.13 9.79
CA GLY A 91 4.14 -3.73 8.96
C GLY A 91 3.86 -3.01 7.64
N THR A 92 4.72 -2.09 7.18
CA THR A 92 4.57 -1.33 5.93
C THR A 92 4.32 -2.24 4.73
N THR A 93 5.16 -3.25 4.55
CA THR A 93 5.08 -4.18 3.40
C THR A 93 3.77 -4.97 3.47
N THR A 94 3.43 -5.49 4.65
CA THR A 94 2.17 -6.24 4.87
C THR A 94 0.95 -5.35 4.60
N ALA A 95 0.93 -4.12 5.12
CA ALA A 95 -0.16 -3.17 4.89
C ALA A 95 -0.32 -2.82 3.40
N THR A 96 0.79 -2.61 2.68
CA THR A 96 0.78 -2.35 1.25
C THR A 96 0.16 -3.51 0.46
N VAL A 97 0.59 -4.74 0.75
CA VAL A 97 0.10 -5.96 0.07
C VAL A 97 -1.37 -6.20 0.37
N LEU A 98 -1.79 -6.07 1.63
CA LEU A 98 -3.19 -6.24 2.03
C LEU A 98 -4.10 -5.17 1.42
N ALA A 99 -3.69 -3.91 1.44
CA ALA A 99 -4.45 -2.82 0.85
C ALA A 99 -4.64 -3.03 -0.67
N HIS A 100 -3.59 -3.43 -1.39
CA HIS A 100 -3.68 -3.75 -2.81
C HIS A 100 -4.62 -4.94 -3.05
N ALA A 101 -4.50 -6.01 -2.29
CA ALA A 101 -5.36 -7.20 -2.45
C ALA A 101 -6.84 -6.88 -2.20
N LEU A 102 -7.14 -6.05 -1.19
CA LEU A 102 -8.50 -5.56 -0.93
C LEU A 102 -9.02 -4.71 -2.08
N LEU A 103 -8.22 -3.77 -2.58
CA LEU A 103 -8.58 -2.91 -3.71
C LEU A 103 -8.78 -3.69 -4.99
N ASP A 104 -7.97 -4.71 -5.28
CA ASP A 104 -8.13 -5.59 -6.45
C ASP A 104 -9.48 -6.29 -6.43
N LYS A 105 -9.85 -6.90 -5.31
CA LYS A 105 -11.15 -7.56 -5.14
C LYS A 105 -12.31 -6.58 -5.17
N ALA A 106 -12.13 -5.42 -4.51
CA ALA A 106 -13.13 -4.35 -4.51
C ALA A 106 -13.39 -3.81 -5.91
N TYR A 107 -12.34 -3.56 -6.70
CA TYR A 107 -12.47 -3.07 -8.06
C TYR A 107 -13.21 -4.06 -8.97
N ALA A 108 -12.94 -5.36 -8.82
CA ALA A 108 -13.68 -6.40 -9.54
C ALA A 108 -15.16 -6.43 -9.14
N ALA A 109 -15.46 -6.32 -7.83
CA ALA A 109 -16.83 -6.34 -7.31
C ALA A 109 -17.66 -5.10 -7.69
N LEU A 110 -17.04 -3.95 -7.92
CA LEU A 110 -17.73 -2.72 -8.36
C LEU A 110 -18.44 -2.83 -9.72
N LYS A 111 -18.23 -3.93 -10.45
CA LYS A 111 -18.98 -4.21 -11.68
C LYS A 111 -20.43 -4.65 -11.42
N THR A 112 -20.69 -5.21 -10.25
CA THR A 112 -21.99 -5.78 -9.84
C THR A 112 -22.57 -5.16 -8.59
N GLU A 113 -21.71 -4.66 -7.70
CA GLU A 113 -22.09 -4.17 -6.38
C GLU A 113 -21.99 -2.65 -6.29
N SER A 114 -22.80 -2.05 -5.41
CA SER A 114 -22.68 -0.62 -5.13
C SER A 114 -21.44 -0.32 -4.26
N PRO A 115 -20.76 0.81 -4.48
CA PRO A 115 -19.60 1.20 -3.66
C PRO A 115 -19.92 1.26 -2.16
N ARG A 116 -21.15 1.63 -1.80
CA ARG A 116 -21.59 1.75 -0.41
C ARG A 116 -21.74 0.38 0.25
N GLU A 117 -22.37 -0.57 -0.43
CA GLU A 117 -22.55 -1.94 0.08
C GLU A 117 -21.21 -2.65 0.20
N LEU A 118 -20.34 -2.48 -0.81
CA LEU A 118 -19.00 -3.01 -0.77
C LEU A 118 -18.20 -2.47 0.41
N LYS A 119 -18.24 -1.15 0.66
CA LYS A 119 -17.59 -0.54 1.82
C LYS A 119 -18.12 -1.13 3.13
N ASN A 120 -19.43 -1.22 3.29
CA ASN A 120 -20.03 -1.80 4.50
C ASN A 120 -19.60 -3.26 4.71
N GLY A 121 -19.52 -4.05 3.64
CA GLY A 121 -19.03 -5.42 3.69
C GLY A 121 -17.56 -5.50 4.13
N ILE A 122 -16.72 -4.64 3.62
CA ILE A 122 -15.30 -4.55 4.01
C ILE A 122 -15.17 -4.16 5.49
N ASP A 123 -15.89 -3.12 5.95
CA ASP A 123 -15.86 -2.67 7.33
C ASP A 123 -16.27 -3.79 8.30
N LEU A 124 -17.33 -4.53 7.98
CA LEU A 124 -17.79 -5.68 8.77
C LEU A 124 -16.77 -6.83 8.79
N ALA A 125 -16.12 -7.10 7.65
CA ALA A 125 -15.09 -8.12 7.55
C ALA A 125 -13.85 -7.76 8.38
N VAL A 126 -13.44 -6.49 8.35
CA VAL A 126 -12.31 -5.98 9.15
C VAL A 126 -12.63 -6.12 10.64
N GLU A 127 -13.81 -5.68 11.09
CA GLU A 127 -14.22 -5.81 12.50
C GLU A 127 -14.18 -7.27 12.99
N LYS A 128 -14.73 -8.19 12.21
CA LYS A 128 -14.71 -9.62 12.54
C LYS A 128 -13.28 -10.19 12.57
N THR A 129 -12.43 -9.75 11.65
CA THR A 129 -11.04 -10.19 11.57
C THR A 129 -10.26 -9.72 12.79
N ILE A 130 -10.43 -8.46 13.19
CA ILE A 130 -9.78 -7.91 14.40
C ILE A 130 -10.19 -8.70 15.63
N LYS A 131 -11.50 -8.91 15.86
CA LYS A 131 -12.00 -9.73 16.97
C LYS A 131 -11.45 -11.15 16.98
N TYR A 132 -11.27 -11.74 15.81
CA TYR A 132 -10.66 -13.06 15.69
C TYR A 132 -9.18 -13.05 16.05
N LEU A 133 -8.43 -12.06 15.55
CA LEU A 133 -7.00 -11.90 15.88
C LEU A 133 -6.78 -11.68 17.37
N GLU A 134 -7.60 -10.85 18.02
CA GLU A 134 -7.56 -10.63 19.48
C GLU A 134 -7.78 -11.94 20.25
N LYS A 135 -8.68 -12.80 19.77
CA LYS A 135 -9.00 -14.09 20.40
C LYS A 135 -7.85 -15.10 20.28
N ILE A 136 -7.11 -15.08 19.17
CA ILE A 136 -6.02 -16.06 18.92
C ILE A 136 -4.64 -15.53 19.31
N ALA A 137 -4.53 -14.24 19.63
CA ALA A 137 -3.26 -13.64 20.05
C ALA A 137 -2.76 -14.29 21.35
N ILE A 138 -1.51 -14.71 21.32
CA ILE A 138 -0.85 -15.28 22.51
C ILE A 138 0.03 -14.18 23.11
N PRO A 139 -0.19 -13.80 24.38
CA PRO A 139 0.67 -12.85 25.09
C PRO A 139 2.10 -13.42 25.16
N VAL A 140 3.07 -12.58 24.80
CA VAL A 140 4.50 -12.96 24.86
C VAL A 140 5.10 -12.28 26.10
N GLU A 141 5.59 -13.07 27.07
CA GLU A 141 6.18 -12.61 28.30
C GLU A 141 7.56 -13.25 28.56
N GLY A 142 8.44 -12.52 29.23
CA GLY A 142 9.73 -13.04 29.71
C GLY A 142 10.67 -13.54 28.60
N GLU A 143 11.11 -14.81 28.71
CA GLU A 143 12.11 -15.39 27.78
C GLU A 143 11.59 -15.59 26.35
N MET A 144 10.27 -15.66 26.15
CA MET A 144 9.68 -15.74 24.79
C MET A 144 9.95 -14.50 23.93
N LEU A 145 10.32 -13.38 24.56
CA LEU A 145 10.74 -12.16 23.85
C LEU A 145 12.12 -12.26 23.18
N LYS A 146 12.88 -13.32 23.48
CA LYS A 146 14.25 -13.52 22.98
C LYS A 146 14.32 -14.49 21.79
N GLN A 147 13.21 -15.08 21.38
CA GLN A 147 13.10 -15.94 20.19
C GLN A 147 12.61 -15.16 18.97
#